data_9d3b5706fd9fca8a2aabdeb94612b37c
#
_entry.id   9d3b5706fd9fca8a2aabdeb94612b37c
#
_cell.length_a   1.000
_cell.length_b   1.000
_cell.length_c   1.000
_cell.angle_alpha   90.00
_cell.angle_beta   90.00
_cell.angle_gamma   90.00
#
_symmetry.space_group_name_H-M   'P 1'
#
loop_
_entity.id
_entity.type
_entity.pdbx_description
1 polymer ?
#
loop_
_entity_poly.entity_id
_entity_poly.type
_entity_poly.pdbx_seq_one_letter_code
_entity_poly.pdbx_strand_id
1 'polypeptide(L)'
;MNFFYVMNGRKIKRNFFMFIAALFTVGVIYTERDNITVFSSSEPGAIYSIPTDKKVIALTFDISWGNKRAEPIIQLLKDKGVQATFFLSSTWSQQNPELVKKIADNGFEIGSHGHKHDFYSKYSDEDIRKQIQTAHSILTDVTGKSPNLIRLPNGDFDRRVLQIAKDLNYTVIQWETDSLDWQNGGTQNIVNRVTTKAHPGDIVLLHASDSSKQTHEALPKIIDDLRAKGYEFVTVSELMSQTDVSQRQVEDKRP
;
A
#
# COMPACT_ATOMS: atom_id res chain seq x y z
N MET A 1 30.72 -73.00 13.60
CA MET A 1 29.29 -72.89 13.27
C MET A 1 29.11 -71.77 12.28
N ASN A 2 28.99 -72.10 10.97
CA ASN A 2 28.90 -71.07 9.91
C ASN A 2 27.45 -70.73 9.68
N PHE A 3 27.04 -69.49 10.02
CA PHE A 3 25.72 -68.99 9.75
C PHE A 3 25.66 -68.48 8.31
N PHE A 4 24.95 -69.19 7.44
CA PHE A 4 24.64 -68.69 6.09
C PHE A 4 23.35 -67.86 6.13
N TYR A 5 23.49 -66.58 5.84
CA TYR A 5 22.33 -65.67 5.74
C TYR A 5 21.85 -65.67 4.27
N VAL A 6 20.68 -66.31 4.03
CA VAL A 6 20.08 -66.30 2.69
C VAL A 6 19.29 -65.01 2.50
N MET A 7 19.86 -64.08 1.76
CA MET A 7 19.21 -62.81 1.44
C MET A 7 18.30 -62.96 0.19
N ASN A 8 17.02 -62.60 0.35
CA ASN A 8 16.06 -62.62 -0.76
C ASN A 8 16.29 -61.42 -1.69
N GLY A 9 16.85 -61.67 -2.89
CA GLY A 9 17.24 -60.65 -3.85
C GLY A 9 16.10 -59.73 -4.30
N ARG A 10 14.82 -60.19 -4.27
CA ARG A 10 13.67 -59.33 -4.56
C ARG A 10 13.41 -58.30 -3.44
N LYS A 11 13.58 -58.70 -2.19
CA LYS A 11 13.45 -57.75 -1.05
C LYS A 11 14.58 -56.73 -1.05
N ILE A 12 15.81 -57.13 -1.41
CA ILE A 12 16.94 -56.22 -1.48
C ILE A 12 16.71 -55.17 -2.57
N LYS A 13 16.30 -55.56 -3.79
CA LYS A 13 15.98 -54.64 -4.88
C LYS A 13 14.88 -53.67 -4.49
N ARG A 14 13.79 -54.15 -3.88
CA ARG A 14 12.71 -53.30 -3.43
C ARG A 14 13.16 -52.26 -2.39
N ASN A 15 13.91 -52.69 -1.38
CA ASN A 15 14.40 -51.81 -0.33
C ASN A 15 15.42 -50.80 -0.89
N PHE A 16 16.25 -51.19 -1.84
CA PHE A 16 17.17 -50.29 -2.54
C PHE A 16 16.43 -49.21 -3.34
N PHE A 17 15.38 -49.58 -4.10
CA PHE A 17 14.57 -48.60 -4.79
C PHE A 17 13.81 -47.65 -3.83
N MET A 18 13.31 -48.17 -2.69
CA MET A 18 12.68 -47.31 -1.69
C MET A 18 13.69 -46.35 -1.05
N PHE A 19 14.93 -46.78 -0.84
CA PHE A 19 15.99 -45.92 -0.31
C PHE A 19 16.38 -44.82 -1.29
N ILE A 20 16.52 -45.15 -2.58
CA ILE A 20 16.79 -44.15 -3.61
C ILE A 20 15.63 -43.17 -3.74
N ALA A 21 14.38 -43.63 -3.72
CA ALA A 21 13.21 -42.76 -3.76
C ALA A 21 13.18 -41.79 -2.54
N ALA A 22 13.51 -42.30 -1.35
CA ALA A 22 13.60 -41.46 -0.15
C ALA A 22 14.72 -40.43 -0.25
N LEU A 23 15.90 -40.80 -0.77
CA LEU A 23 16.99 -39.86 -0.99
C LEU A 23 16.65 -38.80 -2.04
N PHE A 24 15.95 -39.18 -3.11
CA PHE A 24 15.49 -38.25 -4.11
C PHE A 24 14.47 -37.27 -3.54
N THR A 25 13.51 -37.74 -2.72
CA THR A 25 12.54 -36.89 -2.03
C THR A 25 13.23 -35.91 -1.07
N VAL A 26 14.21 -36.38 -0.31
CA VAL A 26 15.01 -35.53 0.58
C VAL A 26 15.81 -34.50 -0.24
N GLY A 27 16.38 -34.92 -1.38
CA GLY A 27 17.11 -34.03 -2.29
C GLY A 27 16.21 -32.94 -2.85
N VAL A 28 15.00 -33.30 -3.32
CA VAL A 28 14.01 -32.33 -3.81
C VAL A 28 13.57 -31.38 -2.69
N ILE A 29 13.30 -31.88 -1.49
CA ILE A 29 12.95 -31.03 -0.33
C ILE A 29 14.10 -30.09 0.02
N TYR A 30 15.35 -30.55 -0.09
CA TYR A 30 16.52 -29.73 0.22
C TYR A 30 16.78 -28.65 -0.85
N THR A 31 16.59 -28.97 -2.14
CA THR A 31 16.78 -28.00 -3.26
C THR A 31 15.61 -27.02 -3.35
N GLU A 32 14.38 -27.45 -2.99
CA GLU A 32 13.19 -26.60 -3.00
C GLU A 32 12.93 -25.92 -1.64
N ARG A 33 13.77 -26.17 -0.64
CA ARG A 33 13.60 -25.63 0.72
C ARG A 33 13.46 -24.10 0.73
N ASP A 34 14.17 -23.41 -0.13
CA ASP A 34 14.14 -21.96 -0.25
C ASP A 34 13.00 -21.48 -1.18
N ASN A 35 12.42 -22.39 -1.99
CA ASN A 35 11.27 -22.15 -2.86
C ASN A 35 9.95 -22.64 -2.26
N ILE A 36 9.99 -23.47 -1.21
CA ILE A 36 8.79 -23.76 -0.42
C ILE A 36 8.57 -22.52 0.45
N THR A 37 7.97 -21.50 -0.13
CA THR A 37 7.14 -20.58 0.65
C THR A 37 6.01 -21.43 1.22
N VAL A 38 6.27 -22.09 2.36
CA VAL A 38 5.19 -22.45 3.28
C VAL A 38 4.31 -21.22 3.28
N PHE A 39 3.01 -21.38 3.02
CA PHE A 39 2.04 -20.29 3.12
C PHE A 39 2.21 -19.65 4.50
N SER A 40 3.24 -18.84 4.62
CA SER A 40 3.35 -17.87 5.67
C SER A 40 2.19 -16.94 5.36
N SER A 41 1.10 -17.14 6.06
CA SER A 41 0.09 -16.10 6.16
C SER A 41 0.84 -14.92 6.76
N SER A 42 1.43 -14.09 5.90
CA SER A 42 2.06 -12.85 6.36
C SER A 42 1.01 -12.17 7.22
N GLU A 43 1.36 -11.91 8.47
CA GLU A 43 0.50 -11.15 9.38
C GLU A 43 -0.04 -9.93 8.62
N PRO A 44 -1.33 -9.60 8.74
CA PRO A 44 -1.87 -8.44 8.07
C PRO A 44 -1.14 -7.19 8.59
N GLY A 45 -0.65 -6.37 7.67
CA GLY A 45 0.14 -5.19 7.98
C GLY A 45 -0.25 -4.00 7.13
N ALA A 46 0.20 -2.81 7.52
CA ALA A 46 0.10 -1.60 6.73
C ALA A 46 1.49 -1.19 6.20
N ILE A 47 1.53 -0.61 5.01
CA ILE A 47 2.76 -0.16 4.36
C ILE A 47 2.91 1.34 4.61
N TYR A 48 4.04 1.74 5.21
CA TYR A 48 4.37 3.13 5.52
C TYR A 48 5.39 3.73 4.56
N SER A 49 6.32 2.92 4.10
CA SER A 49 7.37 3.23 3.12
C SER A 49 7.85 1.94 2.47
N ILE A 50 8.61 2.05 1.40
CA ILE A 50 9.20 0.91 0.70
C ILE A 50 10.74 1.02 0.80
N PRO A 51 11.42 0.08 1.45
CA PRO A 51 12.88 0.10 1.53
C PRO A 51 13.52 0.05 0.12
N THR A 52 14.25 1.10 -0.24
CA THR A 52 14.97 1.20 -1.51
C THR A 52 16.10 2.22 -1.42
N ASP A 53 17.17 2.01 -2.19
CA ASP A 53 18.26 2.99 -2.34
C ASP A 53 17.97 3.99 -3.48
N LYS A 54 16.93 3.75 -4.29
CA LYS A 54 16.54 4.67 -5.38
C LYS A 54 15.84 5.89 -4.79
N LYS A 55 16.18 7.06 -5.30
CA LYS A 55 15.51 8.32 -4.93
C LYS A 55 14.13 8.43 -5.60
N VAL A 56 13.22 7.55 -5.23
CA VAL A 56 11.82 7.55 -5.63
C VAL A 56 10.94 7.81 -4.41
N ILE A 57 9.82 8.52 -4.59
CA ILE A 57 8.90 8.92 -3.51
C ILE A 57 7.47 8.96 -4.04
N ALA A 58 6.51 8.56 -3.21
CA ALA A 58 5.09 8.66 -3.53
C ALA A 58 4.45 9.85 -2.80
N LEU A 59 3.97 10.84 -3.56
CA LEU A 59 3.09 11.87 -3.02
C LEU A 59 1.65 11.33 -3.00
N THR A 60 1.01 11.34 -1.84
CA THR A 60 -0.33 10.80 -1.68
C THR A 60 -1.27 11.85 -1.09
N PHE A 61 -2.52 11.88 -1.59
CA PHE A 61 -3.51 12.90 -1.24
C PHE A 61 -4.80 12.25 -0.76
N ASP A 62 -5.20 12.55 0.49
CA ASP A 62 -6.49 12.11 1.03
C ASP A 62 -7.58 13.15 0.74
N ILE A 63 -8.75 12.68 0.25
CA ILE A 63 -9.90 13.55 -0.02
C ILE A 63 -11.17 12.95 0.60
N SER A 64 -11.81 13.71 1.51
CA SER A 64 -13.05 13.31 2.15
C SER A 64 -14.17 14.36 2.07
N TRP A 65 -13.84 15.63 1.85
CA TRP A 65 -14.84 16.70 1.72
C TRP A 65 -14.31 17.94 1.01
N GLY A 66 -15.28 18.75 0.53
CA GLY A 66 -15.02 19.97 -0.22
C GLY A 66 -14.64 19.68 -1.68
N ASN A 67 -14.52 20.72 -2.47
CA ASN A 67 -14.19 20.60 -3.90
C ASN A 67 -13.27 21.72 -4.43
N LYS A 68 -12.88 22.65 -3.55
CA LYS A 68 -12.09 23.83 -3.94
C LYS A 68 -10.60 23.55 -4.01
N ARG A 69 -10.09 22.62 -3.19
CA ARG A 69 -8.64 22.35 -3.05
C ARG A 69 -8.16 21.24 -3.99
N ALA A 70 -9.03 20.29 -4.33
CA ALA A 70 -8.67 19.19 -5.22
C ALA A 70 -8.30 19.67 -6.62
N GLU A 71 -9.08 20.57 -7.22
CA GLU A 71 -8.89 21.09 -8.58
C GLU A 71 -7.49 21.70 -8.80
N PRO A 72 -7.03 22.71 -8.02
CA PRO A 72 -5.72 23.31 -8.22
C PRO A 72 -4.57 22.32 -7.96
N ILE A 73 -4.73 21.33 -7.06
CA ILE A 73 -3.72 20.29 -6.83
C ILE A 73 -3.60 19.37 -8.04
N ILE A 74 -4.72 18.89 -8.57
CA ILE A 74 -4.77 18.04 -9.79
C ILE A 74 -4.10 18.76 -10.96
N GLN A 75 -4.47 20.03 -11.19
CA GLN A 75 -3.91 20.81 -12.29
C GLN A 75 -2.40 21.01 -12.12
N LEU A 76 -1.94 21.34 -10.92
CA LEU A 76 -0.51 21.54 -10.64
C LEU A 76 0.30 20.26 -10.88
N LEU A 77 -0.16 19.11 -10.39
CA LEU A 77 0.52 17.83 -10.59
C LEU A 77 0.63 17.50 -12.09
N LYS A 78 -0.46 17.73 -12.85
CA LYS A 78 -0.47 17.56 -14.30
C LYS A 78 0.55 18.48 -14.98
N ASP A 79 0.54 19.77 -14.66
CA ASP A 79 1.40 20.78 -15.31
C ASP A 79 2.89 20.52 -14.99
N LYS A 80 3.18 19.98 -13.82
CA LYS A 80 4.54 19.59 -13.43
C LYS A 80 4.92 18.17 -13.86
N GLY A 81 4.02 17.39 -14.47
CA GLY A 81 4.26 16.01 -14.88
C GLY A 81 4.66 15.12 -13.69
N VAL A 82 3.94 15.25 -12.58
CA VAL A 82 4.18 14.50 -11.33
C VAL A 82 3.13 13.41 -11.21
N GLN A 83 3.56 12.15 -11.04
CA GLN A 83 2.68 11.06 -10.68
C GLN A 83 2.32 11.13 -9.19
N ALA A 84 1.09 10.75 -8.85
CA ALA A 84 0.59 10.77 -7.48
C ALA A 84 -0.52 9.72 -7.27
N THR A 85 -0.80 9.42 -6.00
CA THR A 85 -1.90 8.54 -5.60
C THR A 85 -2.91 9.32 -4.76
N PHE A 86 -4.19 9.22 -5.14
CA PHE A 86 -5.29 9.85 -4.42
C PHE A 86 -6.10 8.79 -3.68
N PHE A 87 -6.26 8.94 -2.37
CA PHE A 87 -7.16 8.11 -1.56
C PHE A 87 -8.48 8.85 -1.37
N LEU A 88 -9.53 8.34 -2.00
CA LEU A 88 -10.83 9.00 -2.09
C LEU A 88 -11.85 8.33 -1.16
N SER A 89 -12.53 9.11 -0.29
CA SER A 89 -13.72 8.58 0.37
C SER A 89 -14.86 8.47 -0.65
N SER A 90 -15.61 7.38 -0.60
CA SER A 90 -16.64 7.14 -1.61
C SER A 90 -17.83 8.07 -1.48
N THR A 91 -18.11 8.60 -0.28
CA THR A 91 -19.14 9.63 -0.08
C THR A 91 -18.78 10.93 -0.81
N TRP A 92 -17.50 11.33 -0.75
CA TRP A 92 -17.01 12.49 -1.49
C TRP A 92 -17.05 12.22 -3.01
N SER A 93 -16.67 11.01 -3.43
CA SER A 93 -16.63 10.63 -4.83
C SER A 93 -17.99 10.65 -5.50
N GLN A 94 -19.05 10.23 -4.78
CA GLN A 94 -20.43 10.33 -5.27
C GLN A 94 -20.89 11.78 -5.45
N GLN A 95 -20.43 12.69 -4.59
CA GLN A 95 -20.79 14.10 -4.64
C GLN A 95 -19.98 14.89 -5.67
N ASN A 96 -18.81 14.37 -6.09
CA ASN A 96 -17.87 15.07 -6.97
C ASN A 96 -17.39 14.18 -8.14
N PRO A 97 -18.30 13.54 -8.91
CA PRO A 97 -17.92 12.58 -9.95
C PRO A 97 -17.02 13.19 -11.03
N GLU A 98 -17.20 14.47 -11.35
CA GLU A 98 -16.37 15.18 -12.34
C GLU A 98 -14.91 15.33 -11.89
N LEU A 99 -14.69 15.60 -10.58
CA LEU A 99 -13.32 15.65 -10.03
C LEU A 99 -12.68 14.27 -9.99
N VAL A 100 -13.45 13.23 -9.62
CA VAL A 100 -12.96 11.84 -9.65
C VAL A 100 -12.58 11.45 -11.08
N LYS A 101 -13.43 11.75 -12.04
CA LYS A 101 -13.15 11.52 -13.47
C LYS A 101 -11.88 12.27 -13.90
N LYS A 102 -11.72 13.52 -13.48
CA LYS A 102 -10.53 14.32 -13.79
C LYS A 102 -9.25 13.71 -13.19
N ILE A 103 -9.29 13.17 -11.96
CA ILE A 103 -8.17 12.43 -11.35
C ILE A 103 -7.82 11.22 -12.23
N ALA A 104 -8.83 10.42 -12.60
CA ALA A 104 -8.65 9.21 -13.40
C ALA A 104 -8.13 9.50 -14.82
N ASP A 105 -8.72 10.49 -15.52
CA ASP A 105 -8.36 10.85 -16.89
C ASP A 105 -6.94 11.44 -17.01
N ASN A 106 -6.41 12.03 -15.95
CA ASN A 106 -5.02 12.48 -15.89
C ASN A 106 -4.03 11.37 -15.53
N GLY A 107 -4.50 10.13 -15.35
CA GLY A 107 -3.66 8.96 -15.09
C GLY A 107 -3.17 8.84 -13.64
N PHE A 108 -3.72 9.62 -12.71
CA PHE A 108 -3.37 9.47 -11.29
C PHE A 108 -3.94 8.16 -10.73
N GLU A 109 -3.19 7.55 -9.83
CA GLU A 109 -3.65 6.35 -9.14
C GLU A 109 -4.75 6.70 -8.12
N ILE A 110 -5.77 5.85 -8.06
CA ILE A 110 -6.88 6.01 -7.12
C ILE A 110 -6.93 4.81 -6.18
N GLY A 111 -6.80 5.10 -4.88
CA GLY A 111 -7.07 4.18 -3.77
C GLY A 111 -8.36 4.55 -3.04
N SER A 112 -8.81 3.65 -2.18
CA SER A 112 -9.97 3.87 -1.31
C SER A 112 -9.57 4.59 -0.02
N HIS A 113 -10.37 5.59 0.40
CA HIS A 113 -10.31 6.15 1.75
C HIS A 113 -11.56 5.77 2.57
N GLY A 114 -12.12 4.59 2.25
CA GLY A 114 -13.32 4.08 2.89
C GLY A 114 -14.61 4.77 2.44
N HIS A 115 -15.73 4.41 3.08
CA HIS A 115 -17.03 5.02 2.80
C HIS A 115 -17.24 6.24 3.66
N LYS A 116 -17.28 6.10 4.98
CA LYS A 116 -17.36 7.20 5.94
C LYS A 116 -16.00 7.47 6.56
N HIS A 117 -15.69 8.73 6.81
CA HIS A 117 -14.45 9.16 7.46
C HIS A 117 -14.55 9.01 8.98
N ASP A 118 -14.59 7.75 9.46
CA ASP A 118 -14.77 7.37 10.85
C ASP A 118 -13.60 6.50 11.35
N PHE A 119 -13.55 6.21 12.65
CA PHE A 119 -12.57 5.31 13.26
C PHE A 119 -13.01 3.86 13.06
N TYR A 120 -12.37 3.14 12.15
CA TYR A 120 -12.75 1.78 11.78
C TYR A 120 -12.49 0.76 12.88
N SER A 121 -11.52 1.00 13.76
CA SER A 121 -11.27 0.16 14.94
C SER A 121 -12.44 0.11 15.92
N LYS A 122 -13.37 1.09 15.84
CA LYS A 122 -14.57 1.15 16.69
C LYS A 122 -15.78 0.44 16.11
N TYR A 123 -15.71 0.01 14.87
CA TYR A 123 -16.80 -0.70 14.20
C TYR A 123 -16.79 -2.20 14.51
N SER A 124 -17.96 -2.84 14.34
CA SER A 124 -18.05 -4.30 14.27
C SER A 124 -17.37 -4.83 12.99
N ASP A 125 -17.00 -6.10 12.96
CA ASP A 125 -16.39 -6.73 11.78
C ASP A 125 -17.32 -6.65 10.56
N GLU A 126 -18.64 -6.76 10.76
CA GLU A 126 -19.64 -6.61 9.72
C GLU A 126 -19.68 -5.18 9.17
N ASP A 127 -19.65 -4.18 10.04
CA ASP A 127 -19.63 -2.77 9.63
C ASP A 127 -18.35 -2.40 8.92
N ILE A 128 -17.18 -2.90 9.36
CA ILE A 128 -15.91 -2.70 8.67
C ILE A 128 -16.00 -3.25 7.24
N ARG A 129 -16.47 -4.49 7.07
CA ARG A 129 -16.65 -5.10 5.74
C ARG A 129 -17.60 -4.26 4.88
N LYS A 130 -18.71 -3.84 5.44
CA LYS A 130 -19.70 -3.00 4.76
C LYS A 130 -19.11 -1.66 4.32
N GLN A 131 -18.34 -0.97 5.17
CA GLN A 131 -17.71 0.30 4.82
C GLN A 131 -16.71 0.13 3.66
N ILE A 132 -15.87 -0.90 3.68
CA ILE A 132 -14.88 -1.16 2.64
C ILE A 132 -15.57 -1.56 1.32
N GLN A 133 -16.52 -2.50 1.35
CA GLN A 133 -17.23 -2.99 0.17
C GLN A 133 -18.10 -1.91 -0.47
N THR A 134 -18.80 -1.09 0.34
CA THR A 134 -19.56 0.06 -0.18
C THR A 134 -18.64 1.04 -0.91
N ALA A 135 -17.50 1.36 -0.31
CA ALA A 135 -16.51 2.22 -0.95
C ALA A 135 -15.98 1.60 -2.25
N HIS A 136 -15.70 0.30 -2.25
CA HIS A 136 -15.24 -0.44 -3.43
C HIS A 136 -16.21 -0.32 -4.60
N SER A 137 -17.50 -0.63 -4.36
CA SER A 137 -18.53 -0.55 -5.41
C SER A 137 -18.66 0.85 -5.99
N ILE A 138 -18.77 1.86 -5.12
CA ILE A 138 -18.94 3.26 -5.55
C ILE A 138 -17.72 3.74 -6.36
N LEU A 139 -16.50 3.47 -5.87
CA LEU A 139 -15.30 3.89 -6.58
C LEU A 139 -15.15 3.15 -7.91
N THR A 140 -15.49 1.87 -7.97
CA THR A 140 -15.49 1.10 -9.22
C THR A 140 -16.48 1.69 -10.23
N ASP A 141 -17.70 2.02 -9.78
CA ASP A 141 -18.75 2.59 -10.64
C ASP A 141 -18.34 3.95 -11.22
N VAL A 142 -17.74 4.82 -10.40
CA VAL A 142 -17.37 6.19 -10.82
C VAL A 142 -16.09 6.21 -11.68
N THR A 143 -15.12 5.33 -11.40
CA THR A 143 -13.81 5.33 -12.08
C THR A 143 -13.69 4.32 -13.20
N GLY A 144 -14.58 3.32 -13.25
CA GLY A 144 -14.46 2.16 -14.15
C GLY A 144 -13.34 1.18 -13.76
N LYS A 145 -12.67 1.39 -12.63
CA LYS A 145 -11.57 0.54 -12.12
C LYS A 145 -11.74 0.24 -10.64
N SER A 146 -11.55 -1.01 -10.27
CA SER A 146 -11.62 -1.43 -8.87
C SER A 146 -10.34 -1.07 -8.12
N PRO A 147 -10.41 -0.30 -7.02
CA PRO A 147 -9.25 -0.01 -6.20
C PRO A 147 -8.82 -1.26 -5.42
N ASN A 148 -7.52 -1.44 -5.26
CA ASN A 148 -6.91 -2.49 -4.43
C ASN A 148 -6.03 -1.93 -3.31
N LEU A 149 -5.85 -0.60 -3.27
CA LEU A 149 -5.20 0.11 -2.18
C LEU A 149 -6.24 0.79 -1.31
N ILE A 150 -6.05 0.72 0.00
CA ILE A 150 -6.88 1.44 0.97
C ILE A 150 -6.01 2.17 1.97
N ARG A 151 -6.35 3.43 2.24
CA ARG A 151 -5.88 4.16 3.41
C ARG A 151 -7.06 4.36 4.33
N LEU A 152 -6.96 3.83 5.54
CA LEU A 152 -8.04 3.91 6.50
C LEU A 152 -8.16 5.33 7.06
N PRO A 153 -9.38 5.88 7.20
CA PRO A 153 -9.60 7.22 7.73
C PRO A 153 -8.90 7.42 9.08
N ASN A 154 -8.34 8.60 9.27
CA ASN A 154 -7.57 8.99 10.47
C ASN A 154 -6.32 8.11 10.74
N GLY A 155 -5.92 7.26 9.80
CA GLY A 155 -4.89 6.25 10.04
C GLY A 155 -5.29 5.20 11.08
N ASP A 156 -6.60 5.06 11.34
CA ASP A 156 -7.13 4.23 12.42
C ASP A 156 -7.39 2.80 11.96
N PHE A 157 -6.74 1.87 12.64
CA PHE A 157 -6.96 0.43 12.47
C PHE A 157 -6.48 -0.35 13.70
N ASP A 158 -6.99 -1.55 13.82
CA ASP A 158 -6.46 -2.61 14.67
C ASP A 158 -6.19 -3.86 13.81
N ARG A 159 -5.75 -4.94 14.43
CA ARG A 159 -5.46 -6.20 13.74
C ARG A 159 -6.68 -6.76 12.98
N ARG A 160 -7.90 -6.57 13.51
CA ARG A 160 -9.15 -7.03 12.86
C ARG A 160 -9.39 -6.27 11.56
N VAL A 161 -9.23 -4.94 11.60
CA VAL A 161 -9.41 -4.07 10.42
C VAL A 161 -8.41 -4.46 9.32
N LEU A 162 -7.14 -4.69 9.68
CA LEU A 162 -6.10 -5.12 8.73
C LEU A 162 -6.43 -6.49 8.13
N GLN A 163 -6.90 -7.44 8.96
CA GLN A 163 -7.28 -8.78 8.48
C GLN A 163 -8.47 -8.70 7.52
N ILE A 164 -9.49 -7.90 7.85
CA ILE A 164 -10.67 -7.72 7.01
C ILE A 164 -10.30 -7.05 5.68
N ALA A 165 -9.45 -6.04 5.69
CA ALA A 165 -8.96 -5.41 4.47
C ALA A 165 -8.22 -6.43 3.58
N LYS A 166 -7.33 -7.24 4.16
CA LYS A 166 -6.62 -8.31 3.46
C LYS A 166 -7.59 -9.36 2.87
N ASP A 167 -8.59 -9.81 3.64
CA ASP A 167 -9.62 -10.77 3.18
C ASP A 167 -10.42 -10.22 1.99
N LEU A 168 -10.54 -8.90 1.89
CA LEU A 168 -11.18 -8.19 0.79
C LEU A 168 -10.20 -7.82 -0.34
N ASN A 169 -8.98 -8.39 -0.35
CA ASN A 169 -7.92 -8.14 -1.32
C ASN A 169 -7.43 -6.69 -1.37
N TYR A 170 -7.44 -5.99 -0.24
CA TYR A 170 -6.86 -4.66 -0.12
C TYR A 170 -5.49 -4.70 0.53
N THR A 171 -4.57 -3.90 -0.02
CA THR A 171 -3.33 -3.52 0.64
C THR A 171 -3.55 -2.21 1.40
N VAL A 172 -3.27 -2.24 2.70
CA VAL A 172 -3.41 -1.04 3.55
C VAL A 172 -2.16 -0.18 3.44
N ILE A 173 -2.35 1.07 3.03
CA ILE A 173 -1.29 2.06 2.82
C ILE A 173 -1.40 3.15 3.89
N GLN A 174 -0.33 3.38 4.60
CA GLN A 174 -0.15 4.48 5.53
C GLN A 174 0.87 5.50 4.95
N TRP A 175 1.62 6.18 5.79
CA TRP A 175 2.64 7.15 5.44
C TRP A 175 3.77 7.15 6.46
N GLU A 176 4.96 7.47 6.04
CA GLU A 176 6.07 7.70 6.96
C GLU A 176 6.29 9.21 7.18
N THR A 177 6.20 9.99 6.12
CA THR A 177 6.22 11.46 6.24
C THR A 177 4.82 12.05 6.24
N ASP A 178 4.35 12.52 7.41
CA ASP A 178 3.15 13.36 7.54
C ASP A 178 3.52 14.82 7.31
N SER A 179 2.91 15.48 6.34
CA SER A 179 3.12 16.90 6.03
C SER A 179 2.58 17.85 7.11
N LEU A 180 1.62 17.39 7.91
CA LEU A 180 0.81 18.17 8.86
C LEU A 180 0.07 19.34 8.20
N ASP A 181 -0.24 19.27 6.90
CA ASP A 181 -0.97 20.30 6.16
C ASP A 181 -2.38 20.52 6.71
N TRP A 182 -2.99 19.47 7.26
CA TRP A 182 -4.30 19.50 7.92
C TRP A 182 -4.36 20.40 9.16
N GLN A 183 -3.23 20.70 9.78
CA GLN A 183 -3.14 21.64 10.91
C GLN A 183 -3.16 23.11 10.47
N ASN A 184 -3.01 23.39 9.17
CA ASN A 184 -2.95 24.74 8.61
C ASN A 184 -1.88 25.64 9.28
N GLY A 185 -0.74 25.07 9.62
CA GLY A 185 0.36 25.71 10.34
C GLY A 185 1.27 26.62 9.49
N GLY A 186 0.91 26.90 8.26
CA GLY A 186 1.64 27.75 7.33
C GLY A 186 2.34 26.98 6.20
N THR A 187 2.30 27.52 5.00
CA THR A 187 2.87 26.94 3.78
C THR A 187 4.34 26.54 3.94
N GLN A 188 5.16 27.41 4.55
CA GLN A 188 6.58 27.13 4.74
C GLN A 188 6.84 25.95 5.69
N ASN A 189 6.00 25.77 6.73
CA ASN A 189 6.13 24.66 7.66
C ASN A 189 5.83 23.32 6.96
N ILE A 190 4.83 23.28 6.09
CA ILE A 190 4.50 22.12 5.27
C ILE A 190 5.68 21.78 4.35
N VAL A 191 6.20 22.77 3.62
CA VAL A 191 7.38 22.58 2.74
C VAL A 191 8.57 22.03 3.52
N ASN A 192 8.97 22.72 4.61
CA ASN A 192 10.12 22.32 5.42
C ASN A 192 9.97 20.90 5.96
N ARG A 193 8.77 20.56 6.44
CA ARG A 193 8.51 19.24 7.03
C ARG A 193 8.66 18.14 6.00
N VAL A 194 8.05 18.27 4.83
CA VAL A 194 8.16 17.25 3.77
C VAL A 194 9.60 17.18 3.26
N THR A 195 10.20 18.31 2.90
CA THR A 195 11.52 18.30 2.27
C THR A 195 12.67 17.89 3.19
N THR A 196 12.52 18.01 4.51
CA THR A 196 13.54 17.57 5.48
C THR A 196 13.39 16.12 5.90
N LYS A 197 12.17 15.58 5.87
CA LYS A 197 11.88 14.20 6.29
C LYS A 197 11.94 13.21 5.15
N ALA A 198 11.65 13.65 3.93
CA ALA A 198 11.60 12.79 2.75
C ALA A 198 12.90 11.99 2.58
N HIS A 199 12.74 10.69 2.34
CA HIS A 199 13.81 9.72 2.12
C HIS A 199 13.45 8.78 0.96
N PRO A 200 14.41 8.01 0.39
CA PRO A 200 14.12 7.02 -0.63
C PRO A 200 13.02 6.04 -0.19
N GLY A 201 12.03 5.85 -1.06
CA GLY A 201 10.90 4.94 -0.80
C GLY A 201 9.81 5.48 0.12
N ASP A 202 9.84 6.76 0.47
CA ASP A 202 8.87 7.39 1.37
C ASP A 202 7.48 7.50 0.72
N ILE A 203 6.45 7.31 1.53
CA ILE A 203 5.06 7.62 1.22
C ILE A 203 4.67 8.85 2.03
N VAL A 204 4.42 9.97 1.33
CA VAL A 204 4.12 11.26 1.94
C VAL A 204 2.62 11.49 2.01
N LEU A 205 2.11 11.79 3.21
CA LEU A 205 0.71 12.20 3.41
C LEU A 205 0.55 13.70 3.17
N LEU A 206 -0.36 14.02 2.28
CA LEU A 206 -0.92 15.34 2.00
C LEU A 206 -2.46 15.21 1.91
N HIS A 207 -3.16 16.33 1.92
CA HIS A 207 -4.61 16.37 1.76
C HIS A 207 -5.01 17.29 0.61
N ALA A 208 -6.00 16.85 -0.15
CA ALA A 208 -6.68 17.68 -1.16
C ALA A 208 -8.13 18.00 -0.74
N SER A 209 -8.50 17.75 0.50
CA SER A 209 -9.74 18.19 1.15
C SER A 209 -9.69 19.70 1.45
N ASP A 210 -10.85 20.36 1.48
CA ASP A 210 -10.94 21.80 1.73
C ASP A 210 -10.51 22.22 3.15
N SER A 211 -10.40 21.28 4.09
CA SER A 211 -9.84 21.51 5.43
C SER A 211 -8.35 21.89 5.42
N SER A 212 -7.59 21.39 4.43
CA SER A 212 -6.14 21.64 4.30
C SER A 212 -5.91 22.81 3.35
N LYS A 213 -5.97 24.02 3.89
CA LYS A 213 -6.07 25.25 3.10
C LYS A 213 -4.81 25.63 2.33
N GLN A 214 -3.63 25.11 2.74
CA GLN A 214 -2.33 25.57 2.27
C GLN A 214 -1.56 24.54 1.44
N THR A 215 -2.09 23.32 1.27
CA THR A 215 -1.43 22.24 0.54
C THR A 215 -1.12 22.65 -0.91
N HIS A 216 -2.09 23.24 -1.60
CA HIS A 216 -1.92 23.67 -2.99
C HIS A 216 -0.87 24.79 -3.16
N GLU A 217 -0.65 25.61 -2.13
CA GLU A 217 0.39 26.66 -2.09
C GLU A 217 1.78 26.09 -1.78
N ALA A 218 1.84 25.05 -0.93
CA ALA A 218 3.09 24.40 -0.55
C ALA A 218 3.63 23.45 -1.62
N LEU A 219 2.73 22.81 -2.35
CA LEU A 219 3.03 21.72 -3.27
C LEU A 219 4.03 22.09 -4.39
N PRO A 220 3.97 23.28 -5.04
CA PRO A 220 4.95 23.67 -6.06
C PRO A 220 6.38 23.61 -5.53
N LYS A 221 6.61 24.18 -4.36
CA LYS A 221 7.93 24.22 -3.75
C LYS A 221 8.38 22.86 -3.23
N ILE A 222 7.49 22.04 -2.69
CA ILE A 222 7.79 20.65 -2.29
C ILE A 222 8.33 19.89 -3.50
N ILE A 223 7.62 19.94 -4.63
CA ILE A 223 8.02 19.24 -5.86
C ILE A 223 9.39 19.74 -6.35
N ASP A 224 9.58 21.04 -6.44
CA ASP A 224 10.82 21.63 -6.96
C ASP A 224 12.03 21.31 -6.06
N ASP A 225 11.87 21.40 -4.74
CA ASP A 225 12.93 21.10 -3.78
C ASP A 225 13.30 19.61 -3.77
N LEU A 226 12.31 18.72 -3.87
CA LEU A 226 12.55 17.27 -3.94
C LEU A 226 13.21 16.87 -5.27
N ARG A 227 12.77 17.46 -6.41
CA ARG A 227 13.46 17.28 -7.70
C ARG A 227 14.90 17.76 -7.68
N ALA A 228 15.16 18.91 -7.06
CA ALA A 228 16.53 19.43 -6.89
C ALA A 228 17.42 18.49 -6.06
N LYS A 229 16.82 17.69 -5.16
CA LYS A 229 17.51 16.62 -4.41
C LYS A 229 17.63 15.31 -5.20
N GLY A 230 17.11 15.26 -6.43
CA GLY A 230 17.15 14.11 -7.32
C GLY A 230 16.05 13.07 -7.10
N TYR A 231 14.95 13.42 -6.43
CA TYR A 231 13.80 12.53 -6.29
C TYR A 231 12.94 12.50 -7.55
N GLU A 232 12.48 11.29 -7.89
CA GLU A 232 11.44 11.02 -8.89
C GLU A 232 10.12 10.70 -8.17
N PHE A 233 9.00 11.14 -8.76
CA PHE A 233 7.67 10.94 -8.21
C PHE A 233 6.99 9.79 -8.92
N VAL A 234 6.53 8.81 -8.16
CA VAL A 234 5.87 7.61 -8.64
C VAL A 234 4.55 7.39 -7.89
N THR A 235 3.65 6.57 -8.42
CA THR A 235 2.48 6.11 -7.68
C THR A 235 2.87 5.13 -6.58
N VAL A 236 1.97 4.85 -5.63
CA VAL A 236 2.22 3.85 -4.59
C VAL A 236 2.41 2.46 -5.20
N SER A 237 1.60 2.08 -6.21
CA SER A 237 1.77 0.79 -6.90
C SER A 237 3.09 0.68 -7.64
N GLU A 238 3.54 1.75 -8.30
CA GLU A 238 4.85 1.79 -8.93
C GLU A 238 5.98 1.69 -7.90
N LEU A 239 5.85 2.42 -6.77
CA LEU A 239 6.81 2.34 -5.68
C LEU A 239 6.93 0.92 -5.13
N MET A 240 5.80 0.24 -4.92
CA MET A 240 5.76 -1.16 -4.46
C MET A 240 6.36 -2.13 -5.48
N SER A 241 6.22 -1.87 -6.78
CA SER A 241 6.71 -2.76 -7.85
C SER A 241 8.23 -2.65 -8.09
N GLN A 242 8.87 -1.57 -7.66
CA GLN A 242 10.30 -1.34 -7.86
C GLN A 242 11.21 -2.12 -6.92
N THR A 243 10.64 -2.77 -5.92
CA THR A 243 11.34 -3.65 -5.01
C THR A 243 10.79 -5.07 -5.16
N ASP A 244 11.66 -6.08 -5.17
CA ASP A 244 11.26 -7.43 -4.80
C ASP A 244 10.75 -7.33 -3.36
N VAL A 245 9.44 -7.22 -3.22
CA VAL A 245 8.78 -7.07 -1.92
C VAL A 245 8.88 -8.40 -1.19
N SER A 246 10.05 -8.70 -0.66
CA SER A 246 10.14 -9.53 0.51
C SER A 246 9.47 -8.73 1.63
N GLN A 247 8.20 -9.06 1.88
CA GLN A 247 7.36 -8.41 2.88
C GLN A 247 8.10 -8.32 4.21
N ARG A 248 8.72 -7.18 4.50
CA ARG A 248 9.07 -6.84 5.88
C ARG A 248 7.81 -6.32 6.52
N GLN A 249 7.24 -7.15 7.38
CA GLN A 249 6.27 -6.72 8.37
C GLN A 249 6.88 -5.57 9.16
N VAL A 250 6.32 -4.39 9.00
CA VAL A 250 6.61 -3.28 9.91
C VAL A 250 5.74 -3.52 11.13
N GLU A 251 6.38 -3.88 12.24
CA GLU A 251 5.75 -3.92 13.56
C GLU A 251 5.12 -2.55 13.86
N ASP A 252 3.93 -2.58 14.47
CA ASP A 252 3.20 -1.40 14.93
C ASP A 252 4.07 -0.57 15.87
N LYS A 253 4.73 0.45 15.32
CA LYS A 253 5.48 1.45 16.09
C LYS A 253 4.62 2.69 16.24
N ARG A 254 3.54 2.58 17.03
CA ARG A 254 2.89 3.76 17.60
C ARG A 254 3.58 4.12 18.93
N PRO A 255 3.92 5.40 19.13
CA PRO A 255 4.38 5.90 20.42
C PRO A 255 3.25 5.82 21.46
#